data_e72fa110007f5a59e678be31340eb7c4
#
_entry.id   e72fa110007f5a59e678be31340eb7c4
#
_cell.length_a   1.000
_cell.length_b   1.000
_cell.length_c   1.000
_cell.angle_alpha   90.00
_cell.angle_beta   90.00
_cell.angle_gamma   90.00
#
_symmetry.space_group_name_H-M   'P 1'
#
loop_
_entity.id
_entity.type
_entity.pdbx_description
1 polymer ?
#
loop_
_entity_poly.entity_id
_entity_poly.type
_entity_poly.pdbx_seq_one_letter_code
_entity_poly.pdbx_strand_id
1 'polypeptide(L)'
;MSAEARLKELGIVLPKVPDPVANYLPYRIAGNLLFLAGQGPRDENGKHLSGKVGAEVSVEEAYRRARIIGLQLLSATRMALGSLDRVDTVVKMLCMVNAVPDFKDH
;
A
#
# COMPACT_ATOMS: atom_id res chain seq x y z
N MET A 1 0.04 -22.39 -2.12
CA MET A 1 0.39 -21.69 -0.86
C MET A 1 -0.53 -20.49 -0.71
N SER A 2 -1.07 -20.28 0.47
CA SER A 2 -1.93 -19.13 0.73
C SER A 2 -1.13 -17.83 0.88
N ALA A 3 -1.80 -16.68 0.72
CA ALA A 3 -1.19 -15.37 0.89
C ALA A 3 -0.66 -15.17 2.32
N GLU A 4 -1.43 -15.57 3.33
CA GLU A 4 -1.00 -15.48 4.73
C GLU A 4 0.23 -16.34 5.00
N ALA A 5 0.26 -17.57 4.48
CA ALA A 5 1.41 -18.45 4.63
C ALA A 5 2.65 -17.86 3.93
N ARG A 6 2.46 -17.23 2.78
CA ARG A 6 3.56 -16.60 2.03
C ARG A 6 4.17 -15.41 2.80
N LEU A 7 3.34 -14.60 3.44
CA LEU A 7 3.85 -13.51 4.30
C LEU A 7 4.73 -14.07 5.41
N LYS A 8 4.27 -15.14 6.05
CA LYS A 8 5.00 -15.79 7.14
C LYS A 8 6.33 -16.36 6.66
N GLU A 9 6.32 -17.03 5.51
CA GLU A 9 7.53 -17.58 4.90
C GLU A 9 8.57 -16.50 4.58
N LEU A 10 8.11 -15.35 4.10
CA LEU A 10 8.97 -14.22 3.75
C LEU A 10 9.39 -13.38 4.97
N GLY A 11 8.87 -13.67 6.15
CA GLY A 11 9.15 -12.90 7.36
C GLY A 11 8.57 -11.49 7.32
N ILE A 12 7.51 -11.28 6.54
CA ILE A 12 6.89 -9.96 6.39
C ILE A 12 5.84 -9.75 7.48
N VAL A 13 6.02 -8.69 8.27
CA VAL A 13 5.03 -8.22 9.23
C VAL A 13 4.35 -6.99 8.65
N LEU A 14 3.02 -7.04 8.49
CA LEU A 14 2.27 -5.93 7.92
C LEU A 14 2.20 -4.76 8.90
N PRO A 15 2.27 -3.51 8.40
CA PRO A 15 2.16 -2.34 9.26
C PRO A 15 0.75 -2.21 9.85
N LYS A 16 0.66 -1.49 10.97
CA LYS A 16 -0.63 -1.16 11.56
C LYS A 16 -1.41 -0.23 10.63
N VAL A 17 -2.71 -0.48 10.46
CA VAL A 17 -3.58 0.44 9.72
C VAL A 17 -3.74 1.71 10.56
N PRO A 18 -3.46 2.91 10.00
CA PRO A 18 -3.65 4.15 10.73
C PRO A 18 -5.11 4.39 11.07
N ASP A 19 -5.35 5.09 12.19
CA ASP A 19 -6.69 5.52 12.54
C ASP A 19 -7.22 6.48 11.46
N PRO A 20 -8.51 6.36 11.09
CA PRO A 20 -9.07 7.25 10.07
C PRO A 20 -9.04 8.71 10.52
N VAL A 21 -8.75 9.60 9.57
CA VAL A 21 -8.78 11.05 9.77
C VAL A 21 -10.09 11.56 9.17
N ALA A 22 -10.89 12.28 9.96
CA ALA A 22 -12.21 12.78 9.57
C ALA A 22 -13.14 11.63 9.12
N ASN A 23 -13.77 11.76 7.95
CA ASN A 23 -14.69 10.75 7.42
C ASN A 23 -14.01 9.77 6.45
N TYR A 24 -12.69 9.69 6.49
CA TYR A 24 -11.92 8.87 5.58
C TYR A 24 -11.84 7.42 6.07
N LEU A 25 -12.41 6.50 5.30
CA LEU A 25 -12.38 5.07 5.62
C LEU A 25 -11.31 4.36 4.79
N PRO A 26 -10.60 3.38 5.36
CA PRO A 26 -9.55 2.67 4.62
C PRO A 26 -10.07 1.75 3.53
N TYR A 27 -11.35 1.34 3.60
CA TYR A 27 -11.92 0.42 2.62
C TYR A 27 -13.45 0.52 2.56
N ARG A 28 -14.02 -0.03 1.48
CA ARG A 28 -15.46 -0.22 1.31
C ARG A 28 -15.70 -1.52 0.57
N ILE A 29 -16.69 -2.27 1.01
CA ILE A 29 -17.08 -3.52 0.33
C ILE A 29 -18.42 -3.29 -0.37
N ALA A 30 -18.48 -3.67 -1.66
CA ALA A 30 -19.72 -3.64 -2.45
C ALA A 30 -19.83 -4.98 -3.18
N GLY A 31 -20.80 -5.80 -2.76
CA GLY A 31 -20.93 -7.16 -3.27
C GLY A 31 -19.69 -7.98 -2.94
N ASN A 32 -19.05 -8.52 -3.95
CA ASN A 32 -17.78 -9.27 -3.82
C ASN A 32 -16.55 -8.44 -4.23
N LEU A 33 -16.69 -7.11 -4.31
CA LEU A 33 -15.59 -6.20 -4.61
C LEU A 33 -15.18 -5.44 -3.36
N LEU A 34 -13.87 -5.38 -3.13
CA LEU A 34 -13.27 -4.59 -2.08
C LEU A 34 -12.57 -3.39 -2.71
N PHE A 35 -13.00 -2.19 -2.32
CA PHE A 35 -12.39 -0.94 -2.72
C PHE A 35 -11.52 -0.42 -1.60
N LEU A 36 -10.24 -0.15 -1.89
CA LEU A 36 -9.31 0.41 -0.92
C LEU A 36 -9.13 1.91 -1.18
N ALA A 37 -9.05 2.67 -0.11
CA ALA A 37 -8.68 4.08 -0.18
C ALA A 37 -7.22 4.22 -0.60
N GLY A 38 -6.86 5.36 -1.19
CA GLY A 38 -5.50 5.66 -1.59
C GLY A 38 -4.54 5.71 -0.41
N GLN A 39 -3.31 5.29 -0.63
CA GLN A 39 -2.26 5.26 0.38
C GLN A 39 -1.03 6.01 -0.12
N GLY A 40 -0.44 6.83 0.76
CA GLY A 40 0.89 7.37 0.56
C GLY A 40 1.89 6.66 1.47
N PRO A 41 3.20 6.73 1.16
CA PRO A 41 4.20 6.05 1.98
C PRO A 41 4.37 6.74 3.34
N ARG A 42 4.53 5.94 4.38
CA ARG A 42 4.75 6.43 5.75
C ARG A 42 5.95 5.72 6.36
N ASP A 43 6.66 6.40 7.26
CA ASP A 43 7.72 5.79 8.04
C ASP A 43 7.16 4.98 9.22
N GLU A 44 8.04 4.39 10.03
CA GLU A 44 7.65 3.58 11.19
C GLU A 44 6.92 4.40 12.27
N ASN A 45 7.04 5.74 12.22
CA ASN A 45 6.34 6.64 13.14
C ASN A 45 5.02 7.15 12.58
N GLY A 46 4.63 6.69 11.39
CA GLY A 46 3.40 7.10 10.72
C GLY A 46 3.51 8.44 9.99
N LYS A 47 4.70 9.01 9.89
CA LYS A 47 4.92 10.27 9.18
C LYS A 47 4.94 10.05 7.68
N HIS A 48 4.23 10.90 6.94
CA HIS A 48 4.25 10.85 5.48
C HIS A 48 5.63 11.16 4.91
N LEU A 49 6.04 10.36 3.94
CA LEU A 49 7.25 10.56 3.18
C LEU A 49 6.89 11.26 1.86
N SER A 50 7.57 12.35 1.55
CA SER A 50 7.27 13.17 0.37
C SER A 50 8.54 13.49 -0.42
N GLY A 51 8.36 14.06 -1.60
CA GLY A 51 9.44 14.42 -2.49
C GLY A 51 9.20 13.91 -3.89
N LYS A 52 10.01 14.39 -4.84
CA LYS A 52 9.91 14.00 -6.25
C LYS A 52 11.03 13.04 -6.63
N VAL A 53 10.65 11.95 -7.28
CA VAL A 53 11.61 10.99 -7.83
C VAL A 53 12.43 11.67 -8.92
N GLY A 54 13.74 11.54 -8.84
CA GLY A 54 14.68 12.23 -9.70
C GLY A 54 15.20 13.56 -9.13
N ALA A 55 14.61 14.04 -8.05
CA ALA A 55 15.08 15.19 -7.29
C ALA A 55 15.49 14.74 -5.89
N GLU A 56 14.65 14.97 -4.86
CA GLU A 56 14.96 14.59 -3.47
C GLU A 56 14.91 13.07 -3.25
N VAL A 57 14.21 12.34 -4.11
CA VAL A 57 13.97 10.90 -3.95
C VAL A 57 14.66 10.15 -5.09
N SER A 58 15.55 9.23 -4.74
CA SER A 58 16.18 8.34 -5.71
C SER A 58 15.20 7.26 -6.18
N VAL A 59 15.54 6.58 -7.29
CA VAL A 59 14.73 5.45 -7.79
C VAL A 59 14.66 4.33 -6.75
N GLU A 60 15.79 4.00 -6.11
CA GLU A 60 15.86 2.96 -5.08
C GLU A 60 14.99 3.31 -3.88
N GLU A 61 15.02 4.57 -3.45
CA GLU A 61 14.19 5.04 -2.35
C GLU A 61 12.70 5.05 -2.74
N ALA A 62 12.39 5.44 -3.97
CA ALA A 62 11.03 5.40 -4.49
C ALA A 62 10.49 3.96 -4.50
N TYR A 63 11.30 3.01 -4.91
CA TYR A 63 10.94 1.58 -4.89
C TYR A 63 10.63 1.12 -3.46
N ARG A 64 11.48 1.49 -2.51
CA ARG A 64 11.27 1.17 -1.09
C ARG A 64 9.95 1.74 -0.58
N ARG A 65 9.64 2.99 -0.94
CA ARG A 65 8.39 3.65 -0.53
C ARG A 65 7.18 3.01 -1.19
N ALA A 66 7.28 2.61 -2.45
CA ALA A 66 6.20 1.89 -3.14
C ALA A 66 5.91 0.56 -2.45
N ARG A 67 6.95 -0.14 -1.99
CA ARG A 67 6.78 -1.37 -1.21
C ARG A 67 6.04 -1.11 0.10
N ILE A 68 6.35 -0.02 0.79
CA ILE A 68 5.64 0.38 2.02
C ILE A 68 4.15 0.56 1.72
N ILE A 69 3.81 1.25 0.63
CA ILE A 69 2.41 1.45 0.22
C ILE A 69 1.73 0.11 -0.03
N GLY A 70 2.40 -0.81 -0.72
CA GLY A 70 1.87 -2.15 -0.98
C GLY A 70 1.55 -2.89 0.32
N LEU A 71 2.45 -2.82 1.29
CA LEU A 71 2.24 -3.45 2.60
C LEU A 71 1.08 -2.79 3.37
N GLN A 72 0.94 -1.47 3.26
CA GLN A 72 -0.20 -0.75 3.86
C GLN A 72 -1.53 -1.18 3.24
N LEU A 73 -1.56 -1.36 1.92
CA LEU A 73 -2.75 -1.86 1.22
C LEU A 73 -3.10 -3.28 1.64
N LEU A 74 -2.10 -4.14 1.83
CA LEU A 74 -2.33 -5.49 2.35
C LEU A 74 -2.88 -5.45 3.77
N SER A 75 -2.41 -4.55 4.62
CA SER A 75 -2.94 -4.37 5.96
C SER A 75 -4.42 -3.98 5.95
N ALA A 76 -4.78 -3.02 5.09
CA ALA A 76 -6.17 -2.59 4.95
C ALA A 76 -7.05 -3.74 4.43
N THR A 77 -6.54 -4.52 3.50
CA THR A 77 -7.24 -5.70 2.97
C THR A 77 -7.49 -6.75 4.05
N ARG A 78 -6.45 -7.05 4.84
CA ARG A 78 -6.60 -7.99 5.96
C ARG A 78 -7.61 -7.47 6.98
N MET A 79 -7.58 -6.18 7.30
CA MET A 79 -8.56 -5.57 8.19
C MET A 79 -9.98 -5.74 7.67
N ALA A 80 -10.18 -5.52 6.36
CA ALA A 80 -11.51 -5.61 5.73
C ALA A 80 -12.04 -7.04 5.71
N LEU A 81 -11.18 -8.02 5.41
CA LEU A 81 -11.58 -9.40 5.14
C LEU A 81 -11.29 -10.38 6.29
N GLY A 82 -10.48 -9.98 7.27
CA GLY A 82 -10.03 -10.86 8.33
C GLY A 82 -8.84 -11.73 7.95
N SER A 83 -8.62 -11.98 6.67
CA SER A 83 -7.49 -12.76 6.15
C SER A 83 -7.25 -12.41 4.69
N LEU A 84 -5.99 -12.34 4.29
CA LEU A 84 -5.61 -12.16 2.89
C LEU A 84 -5.95 -13.38 2.04
N ASP A 85 -6.17 -14.53 2.66
CA ASP A 85 -6.52 -15.77 1.96
C ASP A 85 -7.91 -15.71 1.32
N ARG A 86 -8.71 -14.70 1.67
CA ARG A 86 -10.02 -14.46 1.07
C ARG A 86 -9.96 -13.67 -0.23
N VAL A 87 -8.79 -13.17 -0.61
CA VAL A 87 -8.61 -12.46 -1.88
C VAL A 87 -8.51 -13.50 -3.00
N ASP A 88 -9.42 -13.39 -3.97
CA ASP A 88 -9.39 -14.23 -5.16
C ASP A 88 -8.43 -13.64 -6.18
N THR A 89 -8.65 -12.37 -6.57
CA THR A 89 -7.81 -11.72 -7.57
C THR A 89 -7.77 -10.21 -7.34
N VAL A 90 -6.70 -9.58 -7.81
CA VAL A 90 -6.63 -8.11 -7.88
C VAL A 90 -7.23 -7.69 -9.21
N VAL A 91 -8.32 -6.93 -9.16
CA VAL A 91 -9.05 -6.52 -10.36
C VAL A 91 -8.39 -5.32 -11.02
N LYS A 92 -8.00 -4.31 -10.23
CA LYS A 92 -7.44 -3.07 -10.76
C LYS A 92 -6.57 -2.40 -9.69
N MET A 93 -5.48 -1.81 -10.16
CA MET A 93 -4.62 -0.98 -9.31
C MET A 93 -4.27 0.30 -10.06
N LEU A 94 -4.38 1.44 -9.38
CA LEU A 94 -3.91 2.73 -9.88
C LEU A 94 -2.70 3.15 -9.05
N CYS A 95 -1.57 3.37 -9.71
CA CYS A 95 -0.35 3.82 -9.05
C CYS A 95 0.07 5.16 -9.66
N MET A 96 0.37 6.14 -8.80
CA MET A 96 0.82 7.45 -9.23
C MET A 96 2.22 7.70 -8.70
N VAL A 97 3.11 8.17 -9.57
CA VAL A 97 4.50 8.47 -9.21
C VAL A 97 4.72 9.98 -9.31
N ASN A 98 5.03 10.61 -8.19
CA ASN A 98 5.42 12.01 -8.16
C ASN A 98 6.89 12.14 -8.58
N ALA A 99 7.13 12.61 -9.79
CA ALA A 99 8.46 12.62 -10.37
C ALA A 99 8.75 13.94 -11.07
N VAL A 100 10.03 14.21 -11.32
CA VAL A 100 10.44 15.34 -12.17
C VAL A 100 9.91 15.14 -13.59
N PRO A 101 9.74 16.24 -14.38
CA PRO A 101 9.07 16.15 -15.68
C PRO A 101 9.72 15.21 -16.69
N ASP A 102 11.03 15.01 -16.64
CA ASP A 102 11.77 14.18 -17.57
C ASP A 102 12.04 12.75 -17.05
N PHE A 103 11.46 12.38 -15.91
CA PHE A 103 11.60 11.03 -15.36
C PHE A 103 10.81 10.01 -16.21
N LYS A 104 11.43 8.87 -16.53
CA LYS A 104 10.84 7.86 -17.42
C LYS A 104 10.71 6.46 -16.81
N ASP A 105 11.33 6.20 -15.67
CA ASP A 105 11.38 4.85 -15.06
C ASP A 105 10.29 4.67 -13.99
N HIS A 106 9.08 5.03 -14.32
CA HIS A 106 7.93 4.95 -13.41
C HIS A 106 7.68 3.54 -12.88
#